data_6a691d3d6b68ca865ea4554cfcfe9002
#
_entry.id   6a691d3d6b68ca865ea4554cfcfe9002
#
_cell.length_a   1.000
_cell.length_b   1.000
_cell.length_c   1.000
_cell.angle_alpha   90.00
_cell.angle_beta   90.00
_cell.angle_gamma   90.00
#
_symmetry.space_group_name_H-M   'P 1'
#
loop_
_entity.id
_entity.type
_entity.pdbx_description
1 polymer ?
#
loop_
_entity_poly.entity_id
_entity_poly.type
_entity_poly.pdbx_seq_one_letter_code
_entity_poly.pdbx_strand_id
1 'polypeptide(L)'
;MNVRITVTADTATPAVRQLVDALTNQVPILTAMGHRLVRDTSRHVSEWGLGHPNKLGGRRTNFWTGIAAKINPGECLDVDAHGATMSIGGPDMPGLSRAFGDVTIKPGTKTPGAKYIPIPARAEAYGMRPREMNNLVVFWGKNGPAGLKEVDHQAVTVVGDYKKKKGQSVSGYTKAGAVSGGLVMFWFATEVHQPQDRTILPSEEAWSQSANDAAGEWLDAEIKKGGRA
;
A
#
# COMPACT_ATOMS: atom_id res chain seq x y z
N MET A 1 33.00 21.61 -65.16
CA MET A 1 33.18 22.18 -63.80
C MET A 1 33.20 20.99 -62.84
N ASN A 2 34.34 20.69 -62.22
CA ASN A 2 34.44 19.56 -61.26
C ASN A 2 34.40 20.14 -59.85
N VAL A 3 33.37 19.78 -59.07
CA VAL A 3 33.24 20.16 -57.65
C VAL A 3 33.79 19.00 -56.82
N ARG A 4 34.83 19.28 -56.04
CA ARG A 4 35.39 18.34 -55.04
C ARG A 4 34.96 18.75 -53.65
N ILE A 5 34.14 17.89 -53.02
CA ILE A 5 33.73 18.07 -51.63
C ILE A 5 34.72 17.27 -50.74
N THR A 6 35.34 17.96 -49.81
CA THR A 6 36.24 17.33 -48.81
C THR A 6 35.59 17.47 -47.44
N VAL A 7 35.31 16.35 -46.78
CA VAL A 7 34.88 16.36 -45.37
C VAL A 7 36.10 16.54 -44.50
N THR A 8 36.16 17.70 -43.83
CA THR A 8 37.32 18.08 -42.95
C THR A 8 37.16 17.62 -41.52
N ALA A 9 35.92 17.35 -41.10
CA ALA A 9 35.65 16.78 -39.76
C ALA A 9 34.36 15.92 -39.88
N ASP A 10 34.43 14.72 -39.39
CA ASP A 10 33.26 13.82 -39.30
C ASP A 10 32.97 13.47 -37.84
N THR A 11 32.08 14.23 -37.22
CA THR A 11 31.59 13.98 -35.85
C THR A 11 30.29 13.17 -35.84
N ALA A 12 29.64 13.01 -37.00
CA ALA A 12 28.37 12.30 -37.11
C ALA A 12 28.55 10.78 -37.11
N THR A 13 29.52 10.25 -37.87
CA THR A 13 29.75 8.80 -37.95
C THR A 13 30.09 8.16 -36.59
N PRO A 14 30.96 8.71 -35.77
CA PRO A 14 31.20 8.17 -34.42
C PRO A 14 29.94 8.18 -33.55
N ALA A 15 29.17 9.25 -33.56
CA ALA A 15 27.93 9.36 -32.77
C ALA A 15 26.87 8.34 -33.21
N VAL A 16 26.71 8.15 -34.54
CA VAL A 16 25.78 7.14 -35.06
C VAL A 16 26.23 5.71 -34.71
N ARG A 17 27.53 5.40 -34.82
CA ARG A 17 28.06 4.07 -34.42
C ARG A 17 27.80 3.81 -32.94
N GLN A 18 28.11 4.76 -32.07
CA GLN A 18 27.86 4.63 -30.64
C GLN A 18 26.36 4.40 -30.36
N LEU A 19 25.48 5.09 -31.06
CA LEU A 19 24.03 4.88 -30.90
C LEU A 19 23.61 3.49 -31.37
N VAL A 20 24.15 3.00 -32.49
CA VAL A 20 23.89 1.63 -32.99
C VAL A 20 24.37 0.58 -31.99
N ASP A 21 25.58 0.76 -31.43
CA ASP A 21 26.13 -0.16 -30.42
C ASP A 21 25.29 -0.14 -29.14
N ALA A 22 24.86 1.05 -28.71
CA ALA A 22 23.98 1.22 -27.56
C ALA A 22 22.59 0.59 -27.74
N LEU A 23 22.02 0.65 -28.94
CA LEU A 23 20.73 0.01 -29.27
C LEU A 23 20.87 -1.49 -29.49
N THR A 24 22.06 -1.99 -29.85
CA THR A 24 22.33 -3.43 -29.98
C THR A 24 22.29 -4.11 -28.61
N ASN A 25 22.79 -3.42 -27.56
CA ASN A 25 22.61 -3.87 -26.18
C ASN A 25 21.45 -3.11 -25.53
N GLN A 26 20.28 -3.71 -25.51
CA GLN A 26 19.05 -3.08 -24.99
C GLN A 26 18.98 -3.01 -23.46
N VAL A 27 19.81 -3.75 -22.71
CA VAL A 27 19.76 -3.81 -21.26
C VAL A 27 19.84 -2.42 -20.59
N PRO A 28 20.74 -1.50 -21.00
CA PRO A 28 20.83 -0.18 -20.36
C PRO A 28 19.57 0.68 -20.54
N ILE A 29 18.98 0.70 -21.74
CA ILE A 29 17.75 1.47 -21.99
C ILE A 29 16.56 0.85 -21.24
N LEU A 30 16.42 -0.47 -21.25
CA LEU A 30 15.39 -1.20 -20.50
C LEU A 30 15.54 -0.97 -18.99
N THR A 31 16.77 -0.92 -18.50
CA THR A 31 17.06 -0.59 -17.09
C THR A 31 16.61 0.85 -16.75
N ALA A 32 16.92 1.82 -17.62
CA ALA A 32 16.51 3.20 -17.41
C ALA A 32 14.97 3.34 -17.39
N MET A 33 14.29 2.71 -18.35
CA MET A 33 12.83 2.66 -18.42
C MET A 33 12.23 2.00 -17.16
N GLY A 34 12.73 0.83 -16.77
CA GLY A 34 12.27 0.08 -15.61
C GLY A 34 12.45 0.86 -14.30
N HIS A 35 13.61 1.49 -14.09
CA HIS A 35 13.85 2.34 -12.93
C HIS A 35 12.89 3.53 -12.87
N ARG A 36 12.58 4.14 -14.00
CA ARG A 36 11.62 5.24 -14.07
C ARG A 36 10.21 4.76 -13.71
N LEU A 37 9.76 3.64 -14.32
CA LEU A 37 8.46 3.04 -14.03
C LEU A 37 8.28 2.71 -12.53
N VAL A 38 9.27 2.06 -11.92
CA VAL A 38 9.23 1.71 -10.50
C VAL A 38 9.14 2.98 -9.64
N ARG A 39 9.97 3.98 -9.92
CA ARG A 39 9.96 5.25 -9.18
C ARG A 39 8.64 5.99 -9.30
N ASP A 40 8.09 6.10 -10.52
CA ASP A 40 6.85 6.82 -10.77
C ASP A 40 5.65 6.07 -10.19
N THR A 41 5.65 4.74 -10.19
CA THR A 41 4.65 3.91 -9.51
C THR A 41 4.73 4.10 -7.99
N SER A 42 5.91 4.08 -7.40
CA SER A 42 6.11 4.35 -5.96
C SER A 42 5.57 5.72 -5.57
N ARG A 43 5.91 6.75 -6.35
CA ARG A 43 5.41 8.12 -6.13
C ARG A 43 3.89 8.18 -6.21
N HIS A 44 3.29 7.61 -7.26
CA HIS A 44 1.84 7.58 -7.45
C HIS A 44 1.12 6.92 -6.27
N VAL A 45 1.58 5.76 -5.80
CA VAL A 45 1.01 5.05 -4.64
C VAL A 45 1.08 5.90 -3.38
N SER A 46 2.19 6.61 -3.16
CA SER A 46 2.35 7.51 -2.03
C SER A 46 1.38 8.69 -2.11
N GLU A 47 1.27 9.34 -3.27
CA GLU A 47 0.37 10.48 -3.53
C GLU A 47 -1.09 10.06 -3.45
N TRP A 48 -1.44 8.90 -3.99
CA TRP A 48 -2.78 8.31 -3.87
C TRP A 48 -3.17 8.18 -2.40
N GLY A 49 -2.28 7.66 -1.56
CA GLY A 49 -2.54 7.54 -0.13
C GLY A 49 -2.73 8.88 0.58
N LEU A 50 -2.04 9.93 0.14
CA LEU A 50 -2.22 11.30 0.66
C LEU A 50 -3.56 11.92 0.21
N GLY A 51 -3.96 11.65 -1.04
CA GLY A 51 -5.22 12.13 -1.63
C GLY A 51 -6.48 11.44 -1.10
N HIS A 52 -6.33 10.26 -0.45
CA HIS A 52 -7.43 9.45 0.07
C HIS A 52 -7.37 9.36 1.60
N PRO A 53 -7.63 10.45 2.34
CA PRO A 53 -7.65 10.41 3.79
C PRO A 53 -8.77 9.52 4.28
N ASN A 54 -8.62 8.95 5.47
CA ASN A 54 -9.70 8.19 6.09
C ASN A 54 -10.90 9.08 6.41
N LYS A 55 -12.11 8.53 6.27
CA LYS A 55 -13.38 9.28 6.50
C LYS A 55 -13.60 9.69 7.95
N LEU A 56 -12.87 9.12 8.91
CA LEU A 56 -12.99 9.42 10.33
C LEU A 56 -12.19 10.66 10.73
N GLY A 57 -11.32 11.20 9.86
CA GLY A 57 -10.50 12.38 10.15
C GLY A 57 -9.39 12.15 11.19
N GLY A 58 -9.12 10.89 11.55
CA GLY A 58 -8.11 10.53 12.53
C GLY A 58 -6.67 10.69 12.03
N ARG A 59 -5.74 10.25 12.87
CA ARG A 59 -4.30 10.25 12.59
C ARG A 59 -4.02 9.62 11.23
N ARG A 60 -3.22 10.31 10.40
CA ARG A 60 -2.68 9.73 9.18
C ARG A 60 -1.75 8.58 9.55
N THR A 61 -1.95 7.43 8.90
CA THR A 61 -1.03 6.30 9.02
C THR A 61 -0.01 6.38 7.88
N ASN A 62 1.19 5.90 8.12
CA ASN A 62 2.23 5.76 7.09
C ASN A 62 2.03 4.50 6.23
N PHE A 63 0.80 3.98 6.18
CA PHE A 63 0.52 2.71 5.50
C PHE A 63 0.91 2.77 4.00
N TRP A 64 0.38 3.74 3.26
CA TRP A 64 0.66 3.87 1.82
C TRP A 64 2.09 4.31 1.54
N THR A 65 2.65 5.18 2.36
CA THR A 65 4.07 5.54 2.27
C THR A 65 4.97 4.33 2.53
N GLY A 66 4.60 3.47 3.48
CA GLY A 66 5.30 2.21 3.75
C GLY A 66 5.19 1.20 2.61
N ILE A 67 4.05 1.13 1.91
CA ILE A 67 3.89 0.32 0.69
C ILE A 67 4.73 0.91 -0.45
N ALA A 68 4.64 2.22 -0.68
CA ALA A 68 5.40 2.90 -1.71
C ALA A 68 6.91 2.71 -1.55
N ALA A 69 7.43 2.72 -0.32
CA ALA A 69 8.84 2.48 -0.04
C ALA A 69 9.33 1.07 -0.43
N LYS A 70 8.44 0.10 -0.48
CA LYS A 70 8.74 -1.27 -0.95
C LYS A 70 8.71 -1.41 -2.47
N ILE A 71 8.13 -0.44 -3.18
CA ILE A 71 8.18 -0.37 -4.63
C ILE A 71 9.51 0.29 -5.01
N ASN A 72 10.55 -0.52 -5.10
CA ASN A 72 11.90 -0.07 -5.42
C ASN A 72 12.54 -1.01 -6.47
N PRO A 73 13.52 -0.52 -7.28
CA PRO A 73 14.10 -1.31 -8.36
C PRO A 73 14.76 -2.60 -7.90
N GLY A 74 15.36 -2.62 -6.70
CA GLY A 74 16.06 -3.80 -6.18
C GLY A 74 15.13 -4.95 -5.82
N GLU A 75 13.87 -4.68 -5.53
CA GLU A 75 12.87 -5.70 -5.13
C GLU A 75 11.84 -5.98 -6.22
N CYS A 76 11.56 -4.99 -7.07
CA CYS A 76 10.43 -5.04 -7.99
C CYS A 76 10.80 -5.12 -9.47
N LEU A 77 12.06 -4.91 -9.84
CA LEU A 77 12.49 -4.84 -11.22
C LEU A 77 13.45 -5.98 -11.57
N ASP A 78 13.12 -6.71 -12.63
CA ASP A 78 14.00 -7.65 -13.29
C ASP A 78 14.23 -7.20 -14.74
N VAL A 79 15.50 -7.19 -15.20
CA VAL A 79 15.86 -6.71 -16.54
C VAL A 79 16.84 -7.71 -17.15
N ASP A 80 16.49 -8.17 -18.35
CA ASP A 80 17.36 -9.02 -19.16
C ASP A 80 17.51 -8.47 -20.59
N ALA A 81 18.12 -9.26 -21.46
CA ALA A 81 18.32 -8.88 -22.87
C ALA A 81 17.01 -8.84 -23.69
N HIS A 82 15.91 -9.36 -23.16
CA HIS A 82 14.64 -9.50 -23.87
C HIS A 82 13.57 -8.54 -23.36
N GLY A 83 13.75 -7.98 -22.16
CA GLY A 83 12.77 -7.07 -21.58
C GLY A 83 13.08 -6.62 -20.16
N ALA A 84 12.19 -5.77 -19.64
CA ALA A 84 12.15 -5.38 -18.26
C ALA A 84 10.79 -5.74 -17.67
N THR A 85 10.79 -6.42 -16.53
CA THR A 85 9.56 -6.84 -15.83
C THR A 85 9.49 -6.17 -14.46
N MET A 86 8.40 -5.41 -14.24
CA MET A 86 8.09 -4.87 -12.93
C MET A 86 7.06 -5.75 -12.23
N SER A 87 7.45 -6.32 -11.08
CA SER A 87 6.58 -7.15 -10.23
C SER A 87 6.21 -6.39 -8.96
N ILE A 88 4.92 -6.11 -8.75
CA ILE A 88 4.40 -5.39 -7.59
C ILE A 88 3.24 -6.15 -6.96
N GLY A 89 3.13 -6.05 -5.62
CA GLY A 89 2.07 -6.73 -4.87
C GLY A 89 2.60 -7.83 -3.95
N GLY A 90 1.72 -8.76 -3.60
CA GLY A 90 2.03 -9.86 -2.70
C GLY A 90 1.85 -9.56 -1.21
N PRO A 91 2.25 -10.47 -0.32
CA PRO A 91 2.02 -10.38 1.12
C PRO A 91 2.64 -9.14 1.78
N ASP A 92 3.75 -8.67 1.23
CA ASP A 92 4.49 -7.52 1.75
C ASP A 92 3.89 -6.16 1.35
N MET A 93 3.00 -6.17 0.36
CA MET A 93 2.28 -4.98 -0.14
C MET A 93 0.76 -5.18 -0.07
N PRO A 94 0.17 -5.43 1.12
CA PRO A 94 -1.19 -5.93 1.27
C PRO A 94 -2.28 -4.98 0.73
N GLY A 95 -1.99 -3.70 0.54
CA GLY A 95 -2.97 -2.74 0.00
C GLY A 95 -3.13 -2.80 -1.52
N LEU A 96 -2.09 -3.25 -2.23
CA LEU A 96 -2.07 -3.24 -3.70
C LEU A 96 -2.98 -4.29 -4.32
N SER A 97 -3.33 -5.35 -3.60
CA SER A 97 -4.26 -6.38 -4.10
C SER A 97 -5.60 -5.81 -4.57
N ARG A 98 -6.05 -4.69 -3.99
CA ARG A 98 -7.26 -3.99 -4.43
C ARG A 98 -7.16 -3.36 -5.82
N ALA A 99 -5.97 -3.08 -6.30
CA ALA A 99 -5.80 -2.58 -7.66
C ALA A 99 -6.16 -3.64 -8.72
N PHE A 100 -5.98 -4.92 -8.36
CA PHE A 100 -6.16 -6.05 -9.27
C PHE A 100 -7.54 -6.72 -9.15
N GLY A 101 -8.23 -6.56 -8.03
CA GLY A 101 -9.55 -7.15 -7.82
C GLY A 101 -10.14 -6.84 -6.45
N ASP A 102 -11.36 -7.34 -6.25
CA ASP A 102 -12.03 -7.27 -4.96
C ASP A 102 -11.29 -8.08 -3.91
N VAL A 103 -11.20 -7.54 -2.72
CA VAL A 103 -10.51 -8.19 -1.59
C VAL A 103 -11.49 -8.40 -0.45
N THR A 104 -11.59 -9.64 0.02
CA THR A 104 -12.33 -9.98 1.25
C THR A 104 -11.34 -10.31 2.36
N ILE A 105 -11.35 -9.51 3.41
CA ILE A 105 -10.52 -9.70 4.59
C ILE A 105 -11.33 -10.48 5.62
N LYS A 106 -10.77 -11.59 6.10
CA LYS A 106 -11.34 -12.41 7.17
C LYS A 106 -10.50 -12.31 8.44
N PRO A 107 -11.10 -12.46 9.63
CA PRO A 107 -10.34 -12.52 10.87
C PRO A 107 -9.43 -13.76 10.88
N GLY A 108 -8.35 -13.70 11.66
CA GLY A 108 -7.41 -14.83 11.76
C GLY A 108 -6.28 -14.82 10.74
N THR A 109 -6.37 -14.06 9.65
CA THR A 109 -5.32 -13.98 8.63
C THR A 109 -3.97 -13.48 9.21
N LYS A 110 -4.01 -12.47 10.08
CA LYS A 110 -2.80 -11.92 10.74
C LYS A 110 -2.68 -12.30 12.22
N THR A 111 -3.77 -12.74 12.83
CA THR A 111 -3.83 -13.10 14.26
C THR A 111 -4.57 -14.42 14.38
N PRO A 112 -3.86 -15.57 14.47
CA PRO A 112 -4.48 -16.87 14.62
C PRO A 112 -5.48 -16.88 15.78
N GLY A 113 -6.65 -17.47 15.56
CA GLY A 113 -7.71 -17.56 16.57
C GLY A 113 -8.60 -16.31 16.75
N ALA A 114 -8.29 -15.19 16.06
CA ALA A 114 -9.19 -14.03 16.06
C ALA A 114 -10.51 -14.38 15.35
N LYS A 115 -11.63 -14.05 16.01
CA LYS A 115 -12.99 -14.28 15.48
C LYS A 115 -13.58 -13.05 14.80
N TYR A 116 -13.02 -11.89 15.06
CA TYR A 116 -13.53 -10.59 14.59
C TYR A 116 -12.41 -9.69 14.13
N ILE A 117 -12.75 -8.81 13.20
CA ILE A 117 -11.90 -7.71 12.74
C ILE A 117 -12.39 -6.45 13.46
N PRO A 118 -11.56 -5.79 14.27
CA PRO A 118 -11.89 -4.51 14.87
C PRO A 118 -11.82 -3.39 13.83
N ILE A 119 -12.97 -2.76 13.54
CA ILE A 119 -13.06 -1.63 12.61
C ILE A 119 -13.16 -0.35 13.44
N PRO A 120 -12.25 0.63 13.28
CA PRO A 120 -12.31 1.89 13.98
C PRO A 120 -13.65 2.59 13.74
N ALA A 121 -14.27 3.06 14.80
CA ALA A 121 -15.52 3.82 14.77
C ALA A 121 -15.28 5.32 14.94
N ARG A 122 -14.11 5.71 15.42
CA ARG A 122 -13.73 7.09 15.73
C ARG A 122 -12.32 7.42 15.29
N ALA A 123 -12.05 8.71 15.15
CA ALA A 123 -10.75 9.24 14.73
C ALA A 123 -9.60 8.78 15.66
N GLU A 124 -9.85 8.73 16.95
CA GLU A 124 -8.88 8.36 17.96
C GLU A 124 -8.46 6.88 17.87
N ALA A 125 -9.39 6.02 17.40
CA ALA A 125 -9.13 4.59 17.21
C ALA A 125 -8.46 4.27 15.87
N TYR A 126 -8.46 5.23 14.94
CA TYR A 126 -7.89 4.99 13.61
C TYR A 126 -6.37 4.85 13.65
N GLY A 127 -5.86 3.77 13.09
CA GLY A 127 -4.43 3.45 13.11
C GLY A 127 -3.91 2.88 14.41
N MET A 128 -4.81 2.70 15.42
CA MET A 128 -4.50 2.07 16.71
C MET A 128 -4.98 0.62 16.71
N ARG A 129 -4.26 -0.23 17.40
CA ARG A 129 -4.76 -1.58 17.72
C ARG A 129 -5.54 -1.53 19.02
N PRO A 130 -6.60 -2.34 19.18
CA PRO A 130 -7.36 -2.34 20.43
C PRO A 130 -6.51 -2.51 21.70
N ARG A 131 -5.43 -3.30 21.62
CA ARG A 131 -4.50 -3.54 22.73
C ARG A 131 -3.62 -2.33 23.09
N GLU A 132 -3.57 -1.33 22.23
CA GLU A 132 -2.81 -0.07 22.45
C GLU A 132 -3.66 1.00 23.13
N MET A 133 -4.95 0.72 23.30
CA MET A 133 -5.90 1.60 24.00
C MET A 133 -6.25 1.02 25.35
N ASN A 134 -6.27 1.88 26.34
CA ASN A 134 -6.69 1.51 27.69
C ASN A 134 -8.21 1.56 27.83
N ASN A 135 -8.73 0.88 28.85
CA ASN A 135 -10.14 0.96 29.24
C ASN A 135 -11.16 0.51 28.18
N LEU A 136 -10.77 -0.35 27.26
CA LEU A 136 -11.68 -0.94 26.28
C LEU A 136 -12.42 -2.14 26.90
N VAL A 137 -13.73 -2.13 26.79
CA VAL A 137 -14.59 -3.27 27.16
C VAL A 137 -15.39 -3.75 25.95
N VAL A 138 -15.61 -5.06 25.88
CA VAL A 138 -16.48 -5.64 24.88
C VAL A 138 -17.93 -5.29 25.20
N PHE A 139 -18.66 -4.72 24.25
CA PHE A 139 -20.10 -4.61 24.37
C PHE A 139 -20.80 -5.61 23.43
N TRP A 140 -21.96 -6.05 23.88
CA TRP A 140 -22.70 -7.11 23.21
C TRP A 140 -23.92 -6.54 22.49
N GLY A 141 -24.12 -6.96 21.26
CA GLY A 141 -25.35 -6.72 20.50
C GLY A 141 -26.32 -7.90 20.64
N LYS A 142 -27.40 -7.83 19.87
CA LYS A 142 -28.45 -8.89 19.88
C LYS A 142 -27.87 -10.26 19.46
N ASN A 143 -26.89 -10.29 18.57
CA ASN A 143 -26.37 -11.51 17.95
C ASN A 143 -24.94 -11.88 18.42
N GLY A 144 -24.46 -11.28 19.50
CA GLY A 144 -23.11 -11.55 20.03
C GLY A 144 -22.27 -10.30 20.27
N PRO A 145 -20.94 -10.46 20.40
CA PRO A 145 -20.06 -9.32 20.63
C PRO A 145 -20.14 -8.35 19.43
N ALA A 146 -20.44 -7.09 19.71
CA ALA A 146 -20.68 -6.08 18.67
C ALA A 146 -19.47 -5.15 18.47
N GLY A 147 -18.61 -4.99 19.48
CA GLY A 147 -17.46 -4.12 19.37
C GLY A 147 -16.79 -3.83 20.71
N LEU A 148 -15.97 -2.78 20.73
CA LEU A 148 -15.25 -2.29 21.89
C LEU A 148 -15.67 -0.85 22.19
N LYS A 149 -16.00 -0.60 23.44
CA LYS A 149 -16.26 0.74 23.96
C LYS A 149 -15.16 1.13 24.93
N GLU A 150 -14.77 2.39 24.88
CA GLU A 150 -13.99 3.01 25.93
C GLU A 150 -14.94 3.41 27.05
N VAL A 151 -14.62 3.01 28.27
CA VAL A 151 -15.41 3.33 29.47
C VAL A 151 -14.53 4.08 30.47
N ASP A 152 -15.10 5.11 31.02
CA ASP A 152 -14.45 5.83 32.12
C ASP A 152 -14.42 4.91 33.37
N HIS A 153 -13.33 4.88 34.09
CA HIS A 153 -13.13 4.00 35.27
C HIS A 153 -14.21 4.12 36.34
N GLN A 154 -14.99 5.18 36.32
CA GLN A 154 -16.10 5.40 37.23
C GLN A 154 -17.42 4.69 36.83
N ALA A 155 -17.52 4.17 35.62
CA ALA A 155 -18.79 3.67 35.04
C ALA A 155 -18.97 2.15 35.15
N VAL A 156 -18.02 1.40 35.70
CA VAL A 156 -18.08 -0.07 35.67
C VAL A 156 -18.03 -0.64 37.07
N THR A 157 -19.15 -0.69 37.74
CA THR A 157 -19.38 -1.72 38.72
C THR A 157 -20.83 -2.15 38.69
N VAL A 158 -21.18 -3.04 37.76
CA VAL A 158 -22.40 -3.83 37.94
C VAL A 158 -21.96 -5.14 38.56
N VAL A 159 -22.01 -5.20 39.85
CA VAL A 159 -21.92 -6.44 40.62
C VAL A 159 -23.26 -7.15 40.46
N GLY A 160 -23.27 -8.18 39.66
CA GLY A 160 -24.43 -9.06 39.54
C GLY A 160 -24.12 -10.41 40.15
N ASP A 161 -25.01 -10.93 40.97
CA ASP A 161 -24.91 -12.31 41.44
C ASP A 161 -25.25 -13.27 40.31
N TYR A 162 -24.30 -14.11 39.95
CA TYR A 162 -24.53 -15.16 38.97
C TYR A 162 -24.87 -16.49 39.68
N LYS A 163 -26.08 -16.98 39.47
CA LYS A 163 -26.46 -18.32 39.93
C LYS A 163 -25.95 -19.37 38.97
N LYS A 164 -24.87 -20.06 39.32
CA LYS A 164 -24.48 -21.30 38.65
C LYS A 164 -25.49 -22.41 39.01
N LYS A 165 -25.65 -23.40 38.09
CA LYS A 165 -26.54 -24.54 38.29
C LYS A 165 -26.51 -25.07 39.73
N LYS A 166 -27.70 -25.19 40.35
CA LYS A 166 -27.95 -25.77 41.66
C LYS A 166 -26.97 -25.30 42.79
N GLY A 167 -27.27 -24.15 43.36
CA GLY A 167 -26.86 -23.90 44.75
C GLY A 167 -25.46 -23.29 44.98
N GLN A 168 -24.67 -23.01 43.97
CA GLN A 168 -23.41 -22.29 44.13
C GLN A 168 -23.54 -20.82 43.72
N SER A 169 -23.49 -19.94 44.65
CA SER A 169 -23.28 -18.50 44.45
C SER A 169 -21.79 -18.21 44.36
N VAL A 170 -21.34 -17.54 43.29
CA VAL A 170 -19.99 -17.04 43.18
C VAL A 170 -20.11 -15.52 43.29
N SER A 171 -19.70 -14.97 44.42
CA SER A 171 -19.59 -13.53 44.63
C SER A 171 -18.37 -13.02 43.86
N GLY A 172 -18.54 -11.90 43.15
CA GLY A 172 -17.46 -11.20 42.52
C GLY A 172 -17.34 -11.34 41.00
N TYR A 173 -18.37 -11.83 40.29
CA TYR A 173 -18.38 -11.81 38.84
C TYR A 173 -18.95 -10.50 38.30
N THR A 174 -18.13 -9.72 37.60
CA THR A 174 -18.63 -8.63 36.76
C THR A 174 -19.36 -9.24 35.57
N LYS A 175 -20.67 -9.09 35.49
CA LYS A 175 -21.42 -9.48 34.32
C LYS A 175 -21.03 -8.53 33.19
N ALA A 176 -20.12 -8.94 32.32
CA ALA A 176 -19.75 -8.21 31.12
C ALA A 176 -20.96 -8.16 30.16
N GLY A 177 -21.99 -7.40 30.50
CA GLY A 177 -23.23 -7.46 29.72
C GLY A 177 -23.95 -6.14 29.54
N ALA A 178 -23.75 -5.20 30.42
CA ALA A 178 -24.48 -3.94 30.34
C ALA A 178 -23.56 -2.76 30.69
N VAL A 179 -22.55 -2.50 29.86
CA VAL A 179 -21.86 -1.23 29.91
C VAL A 179 -22.80 -0.20 29.30
N SER A 180 -23.61 0.45 30.12
CA SER A 180 -24.38 1.61 29.72
C SER A 180 -23.40 2.81 29.65
N GLY A 181 -23.43 3.54 28.58
CA GLY A 181 -22.49 4.65 28.33
C GLY A 181 -21.18 4.22 27.62
N GLY A 182 -20.23 5.11 27.60
CA GLY A 182 -18.96 4.94 26.89
C GLY A 182 -19.04 5.21 25.39
N LEU A 183 -17.89 5.46 24.81
CA LEU A 183 -17.77 5.76 23.37
C LEU A 183 -17.38 4.51 22.62
N VAL A 184 -18.11 4.18 21.54
CA VAL A 184 -17.73 3.06 20.66
C VAL A 184 -16.44 3.44 19.94
N MET A 185 -15.38 2.68 20.19
CA MET A 185 -14.07 2.87 19.57
C MET A 185 -13.85 1.94 18.37
N PHE A 186 -14.37 0.71 18.49
CA PHE A 186 -14.28 -0.28 17.40
C PHE A 186 -15.59 -1.03 17.23
N TRP A 187 -15.98 -1.26 16.00
CA TRP A 187 -16.98 -2.24 15.65
C TRP A 187 -16.33 -3.57 15.30
N PHE A 188 -17.01 -4.68 15.56
CA PHE A 188 -16.57 -6.01 15.17
C PHE A 188 -17.23 -6.43 13.86
N ALA A 189 -16.42 -6.87 12.89
CA ALA A 189 -16.87 -7.49 11.68
C ALA A 189 -16.32 -8.91 11.57
N THR A 190 -17.12 -9.82 11.01
CA THR A 190 -16.69 -11.19 10.69
C THR A 190 -15.97 -11.24 9.35
N GLU A 191 -16.21 -10.27 8.49
CA GLU A 191 -15.49 -10.07 7.23
C GLU A 191 -15.59 -8.61 6.79
N VAL A 192 -14.64 -8.16 5.98
CA VAL A 192 -14.65 -6.84 5.35
C VAL A 192 -14.41 -7.02 3.87
N HIS A 193 -15.40 -6.63 3.08
CA HIS A 193 -15.27 -6.58 1.64
C HIS A 193 -14.77 -5.22 1.18
N GLN A 194 -13.69 -5.22 0.40
CA GLN A 194 -13.10 -4.03 -0.20
C GLN A 194 -13.20 -4.17 -1.72
N PRO A 195 -13.97 -3.33 -2.40
CA PRO A 195 -14.10 -3.36 -3.85
C PRO A 195 -12.76 -3.03 -4.52
N GLN A 196 -12.61 -3.49 -5.75
CA GLN A 196 -11.48 -3.14 -6.61
C GLN A 196 -11.36 -1.62 -6.73
N ASP A 197 -10.12 -1.15 -6.72
CA ASP A 197 -9.78 0.25 -6.93
C ASP A 197 -8.53 0.34 -7.80
N ARG A 198 -8.73 0.50 -9.09
CA ARG A 198 -7.65 0.58 -10.08
C ARG A 198 -6.85 1.87 -9.97
N THR A 199 -7.39 2.91 -9.33
CA THR A 199 -6.71 4.20 -9.21
C THR A 199 -5.53 4.18 -8.24
N ILE A 200 -5.35 3.09 -7.49
CA ILE A 200 -4.19 2.86 -6.62
C ILE A 200 -2.89 2.78 -7.42
N LEU A 201 -2.97 2.33 -8.67
CA LEU A 201 -1.84 2.25 -9.60
C LEU A 201 -1.97 3.28 -10.72
N PRO A 202 -0.87 3.71 -11.33
CA PRO A 202 -0.91 4.53 -12.53
C PRO A 202 -1.68 3.83 -13.66
N SER A 203 -2.29 4.60 -14.56
CA SER A 203 -2.91 4.04 -15.75
C SER A 203 -1.86 3.48 -16.73
N GLU A 204 -2.30 2.63 -17.67
CA GLU A 204 -1.41 2.09 -18.71
C GLU A 204 -0.79 3.21 -19.55
N GLU A 205 -1.55 4.26 -19.83
CA GLU A 205 -1.06 5.43 -20.57
C GLU A 205 0.03 6.17 -19.79
N ALA A 206 -0.15 6.32 -18.46
CA ALA A 206 0.84 6.97 -17.60
C ALA A 206 2.13 6.15 -17.53
N TRP A 207 2.03 4.82 -17.46
CA TRP A 207 3.21 3.94 -17.53
C TRP A 207 3.90 4.01 -18.89
N SER A 208 3.14 3.99 -20.00
CA SER A 208 3.69 4.09 -21.34
C SER A 208 4.40 5.42 -21.57
N GLN A 209 3.81 6.52 -21.11
CA GLN A 209 4.43 7.83 -21.17
C GLN A 209 5.74 7.88 -20.35
N SER A 210 5.72 7.39 -19.13
CA SER A 210 6.89 7.35 -18.25
C SER A 210 8.04 6.53 -18.86
N ALA A 211 7.74 5.39 -19.49
CA ALA A 211 8.71 4.56 -20.18
C ALA A 211 9.31 5.27 -21.40
N ASN A 212 8.48 5.90 -22.22
CA ASN A 212 8.90 6.64 -23.41
C ASN A 212 9.79 7.84 -23.06
N ASP A 213 9.41 8.59 -22.02
CA ASP A 213 10.20 9.72 -21.51
C ASP A 213 11.60 9.25 -21.06
N ALA A 214 11.65 8.14 -20.31
CA ALA A 214 12.93 7.57 -19.86
C ALA A 214 13.80 7.09 -21.03
N ALA A 215 13.20 6.47 -22.04
CA ALA A 215 13.91 6.05 -23.27
C ALA A 215 14.47 7.26 -24.02
N GLY A 216 13.67 8.32 -24.19
CA GLY A 216 14.10 9.57 -24.82
C GLY A 216 15.25 10.24 -24.08
N GLU A 217 15.14 10.40 -22.75
CA GLU A 217 16.21 10.95 -21.89
C GLU A 217 17.50 10.14 -22.00
N TRP A 218 17.39 8.80 -22.04
CA TRP A 218 18.54 7.92 -22.18
C TRP A 218 19.21 8.08 -23.55
N LEU A 219 18.42 8.07 -24.64
CA LEU A 219 18.93 8.27 -26.01
C LEU A 219 19.64 9.61 -26.17
N ASP A 220 19.04 10.69 -25.64
CA ASP A 220 19.64 12.02 -25.65
C ASP A 220 20.98 12.06 -24.93
N ALA A 221 21.08 11.34 -23.81
CA ALA A 221 22.32 11.23 -23.06
C ALA A 221 23.42 10.48 -23.84
N GLU A 222 23.05 9.39 -24.54
CA GLU A 222 24.01 8.62 -25.36
C GLU A 222 24.48 9.42 -26.59
N ILE A 223 23.57 10.14 -27.25
CA ILE A 223 23.95 11.03 -28.39
C ILE A 223 24.92 12.12 -27.92
N LYS A 224 24.67 12.74 -26.77
CA LYS A 224 25.57 13.77 -26.21
C LYS A 224 26.95 13.23 -25.82
N LYS A 225 27.07 11.98 -25.40
CA LYS A 225 28.35 11.33 -25.14
C LYS A 225 29.14 11.11 -26.44
N GLY A 226 28.46 10.60 -27.50
CA GLY A 226 29.10 10.39 -28.82
C GLY A 226 29.56 11.65 -29.52
N GLY A 227 28.90 12.79 -29.30
CA GLY A 227 29.30 14.07 -29.90
C GLY A 227 30.44 14.80 -29.18
N ARG A 228 30.94 14.27 -28.05
CA ARG A 228 32.10 14.82 -27.31
C ARG A 228 33.39 14.07 -27.54
N ALA A 229 33.38 12.99 -28.27
CA ALA A 229 34.55 12.23 -28.69
C ALA A 229 35.06 12.70 -30.06
#